data_8f114af1057d653a4d462d4049e9cb3e
#
_entry.id   8f114af1057d653a4d462d4049e9cb3e
#
_cell.length_a   1.000
_cell.length_b   1.000
_cell.length_c   1.000
_cell.angle_alpha   90.00
_cell.angle_beta   90.00
_cell.angle_gamma   90.00
#
_symmetry.space_group_name_H-M   'P 1'
#
loop_
_entity.id
_entity.type
_entity.pdbx_description
1 polymer ?
#
loop_
_entity_poly.entity_id
_entity_poly.type
_entity_poly.pdbx_seq_one_letter_code
_entity_poly.pdbx_strand_id
1 'polypeptide(L)'
;MKLSEIITRIEKRIPKSWAEPWDNPGLAVGDPGAEMTGIALSLDATADTVSAASALGCGLLVTHHPLIFHPLKSVVNDSYVGRTVFSAIRGGVAIYAAHTNWDSSPEGVNFALASLLGLKNIAPLSPSESGAWGMGAVGDPASPIRLGELSDILSERWHLANFTVYGDGERLLRRIALGGGACQEFWPAALSLGADCFITSDIAYHHRQEALDAGLSLVSTDHGEMERASLPALRTVIECETGLPVLLIEEKNAPFTHGRV
;
A
#
# COMPACT_ATOMS: atom_id res chain seq x y z
N MET A 1 -26.97 0.28 -0.13
CA MET A 1 -26.41 1.67 -0.21
C MET A 1 -25.90 1.91 -1.62
N LYS A 2 -26.15 3.09 -2.18
CA LYS A 2 -25.65 3.40 -3.54
C LYS A 2 -24.13 3.49 -3.58
N LEU A 3 -23.53 3.08 -4.69
CA LEU A 3 -22.08 3.16 -4.88
C LEU A 3 -21.55 4.58 -4.68
N SER A 4 -22.25 5.60 -5.19
CA SER A 4 -21.90 7.01 -4.99
C SER A 4 -21.86 7.42 -3.51
N GLU A 5 -22.75 6.89 -2.67
CA GLU A 5 -22.77 7.17 -1.22
C GLU A 5 -21.58 6.51 -0.52
N ILE A 6 -21.26 5.26 -0.90
CA ILE A 6 -20.08 4.54 -0.38
C ILE A 6 -18.81 5.33 -0.70
N ILE A 7 -18.64 5.71 -1.97
CA ILE A 7 -17.47 6.48 -2.42
C ILE A 7 -17.37 7.81 -1.65
N THR A 8 -18.47 8.54 -1.52
CA THR A 8 -18.49 9.82 -0.77
C THR A 8 -18.02 9.63 0.66
N ARG A 9 -18.43 8.55 1.34
CA ARG A 9 -18.02 8.26 2.71
C ARG A 9 -16.54 7.89 2.79
N ILE A 10 -16.04 7.04 1.87
CA ILE A 10 -14.61 6.69 1.80
C ILE A 10 -13.79 7.96 1.54
N GLU A 11 -14.16 8.78 0.54
CA GLU A 11 -13.41 9.98 0.16
C GLU A 11 -13.48 11.11 1.21
N LYS A 12 -14.47 11.08 2.09
CA LYS A 12 -14.49 11.97 3.27
C LYS A 12 -13.37 11.63 4.25
N ARG A 13 -13.05 10.33 4.42
CA ARG A 13 -12.01 9.86 5.32
C ARG A 13 -10.64 9.84 4.66
N ILE A 14 -10.60 9.48 3.38
CA ILE A 14 -9.39 9.35 2.55
C ILE A 14 -9.58 10.23 1.29
N PRO A 15 -9.45 11.56 1.41
CA PRO A 15 -9.71 12.48 0.30
C PRO A 15 -8.80 12.21 -0.90
N LYS A 16 -9.36 12.21 -2.10
CA LYS A 16 -8.56 12.11 -3.33
C LYS A 16 -7.55 13.24 -3.50
N SER A 17 -7.79 14.40 -2.88
CA SER A 17 -6.85 15.53 -2.88
C SER A 17 -5.53 15.25 -2.13
N TRP A 18 -5.43 14.15 -1.41
CA TRP A 18 -4.20 13.68 -0.78
C TRP A 18 -3.33 12.83 -1.71
N ALA A 19 -3.86 12.47 -2.88
CA ALA A 19 -3.11 11.70 -3.86
C ALA A 19 -2.05 12.55 -4.57
N GLU A 20 -1.01 11.86 -5.02
CA GLU A 20 0.01 12.43 -5.87
C GLU A 20 -0.60 12.93 -7.20
N PRO A 21 -0.10 14.04 -7.79
CA PRO A 21 -0.69 14.65 -8.99
C PRO A 21 -0.72 13.75 -10.24
N TRP A 22 0.16 12.75 -10.28
CA TRP A 22 0.26 11.78 -11.38
C TRP A 22 -0.64 10.57 -11.22
N ASP A 23 -1.27 10.39 -10.04
CA ASP A 23 -2.05 9.21 -9.68
C ASP A 23 -3.47 9.23 -10.25
N ASN A 24 -4.14 8.07 -10.24
CA ASN A 24 -5.53 7.91 -10.67
C ASN A 24 -6.38 7.12 -9.65
N PRO A 25 -6.53 7.61 -8.41
CA PRO A 25 -7.39 6.97 -7.42
C PRO A 25 -8.87 7.24 -7.69
N GLY A 26 -9.72 6.39 -7.13
CA GLY A 26 -11.16 6.55 -7.20
C GLY A 26 -11.86 5.48 -8.06
N LEU A 27 -13.08 5.76 -8.49
CA LEU A 27 -13.89 4.83 -9.26
C LEU A 27 -13.36 4.70 -10.70
N ALA A 28 -12.84 3.51 -11.02
CA ALA A 28 -12.33 3.19 -12.36
C ALA A 28 -13.36 2.49 -13.25
N VAL A 29 -14.21 1.63 -12.66
CA VAL A 29 -15.24 0.86 -13.36
C VAL A 29 -16.47 0.79 -12.46
N GLY A 30 -17.67 1.06 -13.00
CA GLY A 30 -18.93 0.88 -12.26
C GLY A 30 -19.96 1.94 -12.57
N ASP A 31 -21.20 1.68 -12.12
CA ASP A 31 -22.33 2.62 -12.16
C ASP A 31 -22.51 3.26 -10.77
N PRO A 32 -22.28 4.58 -10.61
CA PRO A 32 -22.45 5.28 -9.34
C PRO A 32 -23.87 5.16 -8.74
N GLY A 33 -24.86 4.89 -9.56
CA GLY A 33 -26.26 4.71 -9.14
C GLY A 33 -26.61 3.31 -8.66
N ALA A 34 -25.74 2.32 -8.87
CA ALA A 34 -26.00 0.93 -8.50
C ALA A 34 -26.02 0.73 -6.97
N GLU A 35 -26.88 -0.18 -6.51
CA GLU A 35 -26.97 -0.57 -5.08
C GLU A 35 -25.91 -1.63 -4.76
N MET A 36 -25.16 -1.39 -3.70
CA MET A 36 -24.12 -2.29 -3.20
C MET A 36 -24.52 -2.92 -1.89
N THR A 37 -24.29 -4.23 -1.76
CA THR A 37 -24.62 -5.04 -0.57
C THR A 37 -23.40 -5.51 0.22
N GLY A 38 -22.22 -5.53 -0.42
CA GLY A 38 -20.96 -5.95 0.17
C GLY A 38 -19.78 -5.35 -0.56
N ILE A 39 -18.66 -5.28 0.13
CA ILE A 39 -17.40 -4.73 -0.37
C ILE A 39 -16.34 -5.83 -0.27
N ALA A 40 -15.61 -6.06 -1.35
CA ALA A 40 -14.38 -6.84 -1.34
C ALA A 40 -13.17 -5.89 -1.33
N LEU A 41 -12.07 -6.32 -0.72
CA LEU A 41 -10.81 -5.58 -0.65
C LEU A 41 -9.66 -6.48 -1.09
N SER A 42 -8.79 -6.00 -1.96
CA SER A 42 -7.55 -6.65 -2.38
C SER A 42 -6.45 -5.63 -2.61
N LEU A 43 -5.21 -6.08 -2.81
CA LEU A 43 -4.12 -5.19 -3.22
C LEU A 43 -4.33 -4.75 -4.67
N ASP A 44 -4.54 -5.72 -5.56
CA ASP A 44 -4.66 -5.52 -7.00
C ASP A 44 -6.06 -5.84 -7.55
N ALA A 45 -6.46 -5.12 -8.60
CA ALA A 45 -7.60 -5.49 -9.42
C ALA A 45 -7.15 -6.44 -10.53
N THR A 46 -7.52 -7.71 -10.42
CA THR A 46 -7.30 -8.75 -11.44
C THR A 46 -8.62 -9.36 -11.88
N ALA A 47 -8.64 -10.08 -12.98
CA ALA A 47 -9.85 -10.84 -13.36
C ALA A 47 -10.23 -11.87 -12.29
N ASP A 48 -9.25 -12.43 -11.57
CA ASP A 48 -9.47 -13.40 -10.50
C ASP A 48 -10.04 -12.73 -9.23
N THR A 49 -9.49 -11.57 -8.80
CA THR A 49 -10.04 -10.85 -7.63
C THR A 49 -11.44 -10.31 -7.89
N VAL A 50 -11.72 -9.85 -9.12
CA VAL A 50 -13.08 -9.47 -9.55
C VAL A 50 -14.03 -10.69 -9.52
N SER A 51 -13.59 -11.84 -10.04
CA SER A 51 -14.40 -13.07 -10.02
C SER A 51 -14.67 -13.54 -8.60
N ALA A 52 -13.68 -13.46 -7.72
CA ALA A 52 -13.84 -13.77 -6.30
C ALA A 52 -14.83 -12.81 -5.61
N ALA A 53 -14.72 -11.50 -5.86
CA ALA A 53 -15.66 -10.50 -5.33
C ALA A 53 -17.10 -10.80 -5.77
N SER A 54 -17.31 -11.08 -7.05
CA SER A 54 -18.63 -11.47 -7.60
C SER A 54 -19.16 -12.75 -6.95
N ALA A 55 -18.33 -13.78 -6.80
CA ALA A 55 -18.71 -15.05 -6.16
C ALA A 55 -19.09 -14.88 -4.68
N LEU A 56 -18.49 -13.91 -3.99
CA LEU A 56 -18.82 -13.54 -2.59
C LEU A 56 -20.05 -12.61 -2.50
N GLY A 57 -20.68 -12.25 -3.60
CA GLY A 57 -21.82 -11.34 -3.65
C GLY A 57 -21.45 -9.87 -3.40
N CYS A 58 -20.18 -9.51 -3.53
CA CYS A 58 -19.72 -8.14 -3.39
C CYS A 58 -19.85 -7.39 -4.73
N GLY A 59 -20.61 -6.30 -4.72
CA GLY A 59 -20.78 -5.43 -5.90
C GLY A 59 -19.67 -4.38 -6.06
N LEU A 60 -18.81 -4.21 -5.05
CA LEU A 60 -17.67 -3.29 -5.08
C LEU A 60 -16.40 -4.03 -4.71
N LEU A 61 -15.38 -3.91 -5.53
CA LEU A 61 -14.00 -4.27 -5.22
C LEU A 61 -13.22 -2.97 -4.98
N VAL A 62 -12.76 -2.77 -3.74
CA VAL A 62 -11.78 -1.74 -3.43
C VAL A 62 -10.39 -2.34 -3.58
N THR A 63 -9.48 -1.61 -4.19
CA THR A 63 -8.08 -2.02 -4.33
C THR A 63 -7.16 -0.91 -3.84
N HIS A 64 -5.93 -1.29 -3.49
CA HIS A 64 -4.89 -0.29 -3.31
C HIS A 64 -4.43 0.23 -4.68
N HIS A 65 -3.94 -0.64 -5.54
CA HIS A 65 -3.46 -0.25 -6.85
C HIS A 65 -4.61 0.08 -7.83
N PRO A 66 -4.50 1.18 -8.59
CA PRO A 66 -5.46 1.52 -9.63
C PRO A 66 -5.35 0.57 -10.84
N LEU A 67 -6.45 -0.04 -11.24
CA LEU A 67 -6.49 -0.88 -12.45
C LEU A 67 -6.13 -0.08 -13.71
N ILE A 68 -6.62 1.15 -13.80
CA ILE A 68 -6.40 2.04 -14.92
C ILE A 68 -5.49 3.17 -14.48
N PHE A 69 -4.18 2.97 -14.64
CA PHE A 69 -3.17 3.97 -14.27
C PHE A 69 -3.01 5.05 -15.34
N HIS A 70 -3.06 4.63 -16.62
CA HIS A 70 -2.98 5.54 -17.78
C HIS A 70 -4.27 5.45 -18.60
N PRO A 71 -4.67 6.54 -19.29
CA PRO A 71 -5.85 6.54 -20.14
C PRO A 71 -5.84 5.40 -21.19
N LEU A 72 -6.95 4.66 -21.28
CA LEU A 72 -7.07 3.53 -22.19
C LEU A 72 -7.48 4.04 -23.57
N LYS A 73 -6.82 3.55 -24.65
CA LYS A 73 -7.21 3.78 -26.02
C LYS A 73 -8.28 2.79 -26.52
N SER A 74 -8.31 1.61 -25.90
CA SER A 74 -9.28 0.55 -26.22
C SER A 74 -9.47 -0.36 -25.01
N VAL A 75 -10.62 -1.03 -24.94
CA VAL A 75 -10.91 -2.08 -23.96
C VAL A 75 -11.18 -3.36 -24.73
N VAL A 76 -10.21 -4.26 -24.73
CA VAL A 76 -10.26 -5.56 -25.42
C VAL A 76 -9.80 -6.67 -24.45
N ASN A 77 -10.33 -7.87 -24.63
CA ASN A 77 -10.11 -8.99 -23.70
C ASN A 77 -8.78 -9.73 -23.94
N ASP A 78 -7.75 -9.06 -24.41
CA ASP A 78 -6.42 -9.62 -24.71
C ASP A 78 -5.31 -9.06 -23.81
N SER A 79 -5.59 -8.00 -23.06
CA SER A 79 -4.68 -7.38 -22.11
C SER A 79 -5.09 -7.63 -20.65
N TYR A 80 -4.15 -7.46 -19.71
CA TYR A 80 -4.43 -7.54 -18.27
C TYR A 80 -5.58 -6.60 -17.86
N VAL A 81 -5.47 -5.31 -18.18
CA VAL A 81 -6.47 -4.31 -17.84
C VAL A 81 -7.81 -4.61 -18.56
N GLY A 82 -7.75 -4.92 -19.86
CA GLY A 82 -8.95 -5.22 -20.62
C GLY A 82 -9.72 -6.43 -20.09
N ARG A 83 -9.05 -7.55 -19.79
CA ARG A 83 -9.67 -8.73 -19.17
C ARG A 83 -10.34 -8.41 -17.85
N THR A 84 -9.67 -7.62 -17.01
CA THR A 84 -10.21 -7.23 -15.71
C THR A 84 -11.44 -6.34 -15.85
N VAL A 85 -11.41 -5.33 -16.74
CA VAL A 85 -12.58 -4.48 -17.03
C VAL A 85 -13.75 -5.32 -17.57
N PHE A 86 -13.49 -6.26 -18.50
CA PHE A 86 -14.53 -7.18 -19.01
C PHE A 86 -15.12 -8.04 -17.89
N SER A 87 -14.28 -8.59 -17.02
CA SER A 87 -14.74 -9.37 -15.86
C SER A 87 -15.59 -8.53 -14.91
N ALA A 88 -15.17 -7.29 -14.63
CA ALA A 88 -15.89 -6.38 -13.76
C ALA A 88 -17.28 -6.03 -14.29
N ILE A 89 -17.38 -5.65 -15.57
CA ILE A 89 -18.65 -5.31 -16.19
C ILE A 89 -19.56 -6.53 -16.23
N ARG A 90 -19.06 -7.71 -16.64
CA ARG A 90 -19.86 -8.94 -16.72
C ARG A 90 -20.28 -9.47 -15.36
N GLY A 91 -19.43 -9.32 -14.35
CA GLY A 91 -19.69 -9.74 -12.98
C GLY A 91 -20.53 -8.76 -12.17
N GLY A 92 -20.84 -7.57 -12.70
CA GLY A 92 -21.54 -6.52 -11.97
C GLY A 92 -20.73 -5.96 -10.80
N VAL A 93 -19.40 -5.98 -10.88
CA VAL A 93 -18.48 -5.52 -9.83
C VAL A 93 -17.90 -4.18 -10.21
N ALA A 94 -18.12 -3.15 -9.39
CA ALA A 94 -17.43 -1.87 -9.51
C ALA A 94 -15.99 -1.99 -8.96
N ILE A 95 -15.07 -1.20 -9.52
CA ILE A 95 -13.66 -1.16 -9.07
C ILE A 95 -13.32 0.26 -8.64
N TYR A 96 -12.87 0.41 -7.40
CA TYR A 96 -12.42 1.67 -6.79
C TYR A 96 -11.01 1.50 -6.23
N ALA A 97 -10.11 2.44 -6.52
CA ALA A 97 -8.74 2.44 -6.01
C ALA A 97 -8.54 3.49 -4.89
N ALA A 98 -7.91 3.07 -3.79
CA ALA A 98 -7.38 3.93 -2.74
C ALA A 98 -5.85 3.75 -2.74
N HIS A 99 -5.15 4.57 -3.51
CA HIS A 99 -3.73 4.44 -3.82
C HIS A 99 -2.90 5.48 -3.04
N THR A 100 -2.25 6.42 -3.70
CA THR A 100 -1.38 7.38 -3.00
C THR A 100 -2.12 8.31 -2.04
N ASN A 101 -3.42 8.50 -2.18
CA ASN A 101 -4.24 9.15 -1.16
C ASN A 101 -4.35 8.31 0.13
N TRP A 102 -4.31 6.98 0.03
CA TRP A 102 -4.24 6.09 1.17
C TRP A 102 -2.81 6.04 1.73
N ASP A 103 -1.77 6.02 0.88
CA ASP A 103 -0.37 6.12 1.32
C ASP A 103 -0.11 7.38 2.15
N SER A 104 -0.71 8.49 1.75
CA SER A 104 -0.58 9.79 2.42
C SER A 104 -1.42 9.92 3.68
N SER A 105 -2.39 9.02 3.91
CA SER A 105 -3.29 9.08 5.05
C SER A 105 -2.58 8.81 6.38
N PRO A 106 -2.91 9.52 7.47
CA PRO A 106 -2.40 9.24 8.82
C PRO A 106 -2.89 7.89 9.39
N GLU A 107 -3.77 7.19 8.71
CA GLU A 107 -4.20 5.82 9.00
C GLU A 107 -3.80 4.85 7.88
N GLY A 108 -3.12 5.36 6.85
CA GLY A 108 -2.80 4.65 5.62
C GLY A 108 -1.63 3.69 5.71
N VAL A 109 -1.16 3.27 4.53
CA VAL A 109 -0.13 2.24 4.38
C VAL A 109 1.06 2.51 5.31
N ASN A 110 1.64 3.70 5.22
CA ASN A 110 2.86 4.04 5.93
C ASN A 110 2.70 4.03 7.45
N PHE A 111 1.62 4.61 7.95
CA PHE A 111 1.32 4.64 9.37
C PHE A 111 0.92 3.28 9.93
N ALA A 112 0.18 2.47 9.15
CA ALA A 112 -0.16 1.10 9.51
C ALA A 112 1.10 0.24 9.64
N LEU A 113 2.00 0.29 8.66
CA LEU A 113 3.28 -0.42 8.68
C LEU A 113 4.16 0.02 9.86
N ALA A 114 4.30 1.32 10.11
CA ALA A 114 5.04 1.86 11.24
C ALA A 114 4.44 1.39 12.58
N SER A 115 3.11 1.37 12.69
CA SER A 115 2.39 0.89 13.87
C SER A 115 2.61 -0.61 14.10
N LEU A 116 2.60 -1.43 13.05
CA LEU A 116 2.90 -2.85 13.12
C LEU A 116 4.33 -3.10 13.60
N LEU A 117 5.30 -2.27 13.23
CA LEU A 117 6.66 -2.31 13.76
C LEU A 117 6.72 -1.90 15.25
N GLY A 118 5.66 -1.32 15.79
CA GLY A 118 5.62 -0.82 17.16
C GLY A 118 6.36 0.50 17.34
N LEU A 119 6.56 1.26 16.27
CA LEU A 119 7.18 2.58 16.32
C LEU A 119 6.32 3.56 17.14
N LYS A 120 6.99 4.48 17.80
CA LYS A 120 6.40 5.61 18.56
C LYS A 120 6.75 6.91 17.85
N ASN A 121 6.05 7.99 18.21
CA ASN A 121 6.28 9.32 17.67
C ASN A 121 6.22 9.32 16.11
N ILE A 122 5.29 8.54 15.55
CA ILE A 122 5.16 8.40 14.10
C ILE A 122 4.75 9.73 13.49
N ALA A 123 5.48 10.15 12.47
CA ALA A 123 5.22 11.34 11.68
C ALA A 123 5.40 11.02 10.19
N PRO A 124 4.79 11.80 9.28
CA PRO A 124 5.03 11.66 7.85
C PRO A 124 6.52 11.90 7.53
N LEU A 125 7.07 11.12 6.61
CA LEU A 125 8.43 11.31 6.11
C LEU A 125 8.51 12.53 5.19
N SER A 126 7.49 12.73 4.36
CA SER A 126 7.29 13.92 3.52
C SER A 126 5.92 14.51 3.84
N PRO A 127 5.85 15.46 4.82
CA PRO A 127 4.57 16.01 5.24
C PRO A 127 3.98 16.95 4.20
N SER A 128 2.63 17.01 4.14
CA SER A 128 1.89 18.07 3.44
C SER A 128 2.15 19.44 4.08
N GLU A 129 1.73 20.51 3.41
CA GLU A 129 1.83 21.88 3.97
C GLU A 129 1.17 22.04 5.34
N SER A 130 0.06 21.33 5.59
CA SER A 130 -0.62 21.33 6.89
C SER A 130 0.08 20.46 7.94
N GLY A 131 0.95 19.55 7.55
CA GLY A 131 1.56 18.54 8.41
C GLY A 131 0.62 17.43 8.90
N ALA A 132 -0.68 17.51 8.55
CA ALA A 132 -1.69 16.59 9.05
C ALA A 132 -1.71 15.22 8.32
N TRP A 133 -1.10 15.15 7.14
CA TRP A 133 -0.96 13.97 6.29
C TRP A 133 0.33 14.09 5.46
N GLY A 134 0.74 13.04 4.79
CA GLY A 134 1.93 13.05 3.92
C GLY A 134 2.47 11.65 3.66
N MET A 135 3.39 11.56 2.71
CA MET A 135 3.98 10.31 2.26
C MET A 135 5.03 9.76 3.23
N GLY A 136 5.09 8.42 3.28
CA GLY A 136 6.02 7.69 4.14
C GLY A 136 5.73 7.86 5.62
N ALA A 137 6.55 7.25 6.44
CA ALA A 137 6.52 7.41 7.89
C ALA A 137 7.93 7.36 8.48
N VAL A 138 8.14 8.08 9.58
CA VAL A 138 9.33 8.00 10.41
C VAL A 138 8.92 7.89 11.87
N GLY A 139 9.61 7.08 12.64
CA GLY A 139 9.31 6.90 14.07
C GLY A 139 10.44 6.23 14.82
N ASP A 140 10.26 6.10 16.13
CA ASP A 140 11.26 5.59 17.04
C ASP A 140 10.80 4.23 17.60
N PRO A 141 11.61 3.15 17.54
CA PRO A 141 11.30 1.92 18.26
C PRO A 141 11.29 2.18 19.77
N ALA A 142 10.50 1.41 20.53
CA ALA A 142 10.38 1.58 21.99
C ALA A 142 11.73 1.47 22.71
N SER A 143 12.65 0.70 22.16
CA SER A 143 14.07 0.61 22.56
C SER A 143 14.90 0.40 21.29
N PRO A 144 16.16 0.84 21.26
CA PRO A 144 17.03 0.59 20.11
C PRO A 144 17.10 -0.91 19.79
N ILE A 145 16.94 -1.25 18.51
CA ILE A 145 17.03 -2.63 18.00
C ILE A 145 18.24 -2.75 17.06
N ARG A 146 18.82 -3.95 16.93
CA ARG A 146 19.85 -4.18 15.92
C ARG A 146 19.23 -4.32 14.54
N LEU A 147 19.96 -3.88 13.51
CA LEU A 147 19.54 -4.03 12.13
C LEU A 147 19.27 -5.50 11.77
N GLY A 148 20.06 -6.44 12.30
CA GLY A 148 19.84 -7.87 12.13
C GLY A 148 18.53 -8.37 12.75
N GLU A 149 18.13 -7.82 13.91
CA GLU A 149 16.88 -8.18 14.61
C GLU A 149 15.64 -7.64 13.84
N LEU A 150 15.79 -6.57 13.06
CA LEU A 150 14.71 -6.02 12.25
C LEU A 150 14.18 -7.03 11.24
N SER A 151 15.02 -7.94 10.74
CA SER A 151 14.63 -9.01 9.81
C SER A 151 13.55 -9.94 10.39
N ASP A 152 13.73 -10.37 11.63
CA ASP A 152 12.77 -11.24 12.31
C ASP A 152 11.45 -10.49 12.57
N ILE A 153 11.55 -9.22 12.99
CA ILE A 153 10.39 -8.35 13.21
C ILE A 153 9.57 -8.16 11.93
N LEU A 154 10.22 -7.91 10.79
CA LEU A 154 9.54 -7.76 9.50
C LEU A 154 8.86 -9.05 9.06
N SER A 155 9.54 -10.19 9.20
CA SER A 155 8.96 -11.49 8.88
C SER A 155 7.76 -11.82 9.76
N GLU A 156 7.82 -11.54 11.05
CA GLU A 156 6.75 -11.82 12.00
C GLU A 156 5.55 -10.87 11.85
N ARG A 157 5.80 -9.55 11.76
CA ARG A 157 4.75 -8.53 11.87
C ARG A 157 4.16 -8.08 10.55
N TRP A 158 4.96 -8.11 9.47
CA TRP A 158 4.49 -7.79 8.12
C TRP A 158 4.29 -9.04 7.26
N HIS A 159 4.64 -10.23 7.79
CA HIS A 159 4.57 -11.51 7.08
C HIS A 159 5.41 -11.53 5.80
N LEU A 160 6.55 -10.82 5.83
CA LEU A 160 7.45 -10.77 4.68
C LEU A 160 8.24 -12.07 4.56
N ALA A 161 8.24 -12.65 3.35
CA ALA A 161 9.08 -13.76 2.97
C ALA A 161 10.30 -13.31 2.15
N ASN A 162 10.20 -12.15 1.50
CA ASN A 162 11.18 -11.66 0.52
C ASN A 162 11.63 -10.23 0.82
N PHE A 163 12.86 -10.10 1.31
CA PHE A 163 13.51 -8.80 1.50
C PHE A 163 15.03 -8.96 1.58
N THR A 164 15.74 -7.86 1.37
CA THR A 164 17.20 -7.80 1.51
C THR A 164 17.58 -6.66 2.44
N VAL A 165 18.44 -6.95 3.42
CA VAL A 165 18.99 -5.98 4.36
C VAL A 165 20.37 -5.54 3.92
N TYR A 166 20.62 -4.23 3.91
CA TYR A 166 21.90 -3.62 3.56
C TYR A 166 22.40 -2.76 4.72
N GLY A 167 23.58 -3.08 5.24
CA GLY A 167 24.22 -2.40 6.35
C GLY A 167 24.87 -3.36 7.33
N ASP A 168 25.44 -2.83 8.41
CA ASP A 168 26.02 -3.63 9.49
C ASP A 168 24.90 -4.16 10.39
N GLY A 169 24.76 -5.48 10.51
CA GLY A 169 23.75 -6.15 11.34
C GLY A 169 23.78 -5.76 12.82
N GLU A 170 24.93 -5.37 13.35
CA GLU A 170 25.10 -4.93 14.74
C GLU A 170 24.74 -3.46 14.98
N ARG A 171 24.50 -2.70 13.91
CA ARG A 171 24.09 -1.30 14.00
C ARG A 171 22.79 -1.16 14.80
N LEU A 172 22.82 -0.27 15.80
CA LEU A 172 21.63 0.06 16.59
C LEU A 172 20.76 1.08 15.86
N LEU A 173 19.50 0.76 15.69
CA LEU A 173 18.46 1.59 15.09
C LEU A 173 17.67 2.27 16.22
N ARG A 174 17.74 3.61 16.29
CA ARG A 174 17.00 4.46 17.22
C ARG A 174 15.84 5.16 16.51
N ARG A 175 15.96 5.33 15.20
CA ARG A 175 14.95 5.94 14.35
C ARG A 175 14.86 5.19 13.03
N ILE A 176 13.64 4.82 12.63
CA ILE A 176 13.36 4.05 11.42
C ILE A 176 12.41 4.87 10.56
N ALA A 177 12.75 5.03 9.30
CA ALA A 177 11.88 5.58 8.28
C ALA A 177 11.42 4.48 7.33
N LEU A 178 10.23 4.64 6.75
CA LEU A 178 9.70 3.71 5.76
C LEU A 178 8.84 4.42 4.71
N GLY A 179 8.82 3.85 3.51
CA GLY A 179 7.92 4.20 2.44
C GLY A 179 7.32 2.92 1.87
N GLY A 180 6.00 2.73 2.05
CA GLY A 180 5.26 1.60 1.48
C GLY A 180 5.30 1.67 -0.03
N GLY A 181 5.57 0.52 -0.66
CA GLY A 181 5.76 0.48 -2.10
C GLY A 181 7.08 1.09 -2.59
N ALA A 182 7.08 1.61 -3.82
CA ALA A 182 8.25 2.16 -4.51
C ALA A 182 8.51 3.62 -4.10
N CYS A 183 9.12 3.83 -2.94
CA CYS A 183 9.38 5.14 -2.36
C CYS A 183 10.88 5.49 -2.29
N GLN A 184 11.69 4.97 -3.23
CA GLN A 184 13.15 5.14 -3.20
C GLN A 184 13.61 6.60 -3.11
N GLU A 185 12.87 7.55 -3.71
CA GLU A 185 13.20 8.99 -3.74
C GLU A 185 13.19 9.65 -2.37
N PHE A 186 12.58 9.01 -1.36
CA PHE A 186 12.49 9.57 0.00
C PHE A 186 13.69 9.23 0.90
N TRP A 187 14.69 8.45 0.45
CA TRP A 187 15.85 8.17 1.30
C TRP A 187 16.61 9.42 1.79
N PRO A 188 16.73 10.51 0.99
CA PRO A 188 17.37 11.73 1.49
C PRO A 188 16.57 12.40 2.61
N ALA A 189 15.23 12.37 2.52
CA ALA A 189 14.36 12.86 3.58
C ALA A 189 14.51 12.01 4.87
N ALA A 190 14.56 10.68 4.75
CA ALA A 190 14.81 9.79 5.86
C ALA A 190 16.14 10.14 6.58
N LEU A 191 17.20 10.32 5.81
CA LEU A 191 18.50 10.70 6.35
C LEU A 191 18.46 12.07 7.05
N SER A 192 17.81 13.07 6.43
CA SER A 192 17.68 14.42 7.01
C SER A 192 16.91 14.46 8.31
N LEU A 193 15.98 13.53 8.52
CA LEU A 193 15.20 13.35 9.74
C LEU A 193 15.93 12.48 10.78
N GLY A 194 17.19 12.09 10.50
CA GLY A 194 18.02 11.32 11.42
C GLY A 194 17.65 9.84 11.51
N ALA A 195 17.04 9.27 10.47
CA ALA A 195 16.79 7.83 10.44
C ALA A 195 18.11 7.05 10.35
N ASP A 196 18.18 5.94 11.08
CA ASP A 196 19.28 4.98 11.02
C ASP A 196 19.08 3.96 9.90
N CYS A 197 17.81 3.71 9.54
CA CYS A 197 17.40 2.76 8.53
C CYS A 197 16.19 3.29 7.75
N PHE A 198 16.16 3.01 6.44
CA PHE A 198 15.01 3.25 5.58
C PHE A 198 14.53 1.94 4.94
N ILE A 199 13.22 1.69 5.03
CA ILE A 199 12.56 0.49 4.52
C ILE A 199 11.68 0.90 3.34
N THR A 200 11.86 0.29 2.17
CA THR A 200 11.03 0.52 0.97
C THR A 200 11.13 -0.66 0.01
N SER A 201 10.37 -0.66 -1.06
CA SER A 201 10.53 -1.61 -2.17
C SER A 201 11.14 -0.96 -3.41
N ASP A 202 11.43 -1.76 -4.42
CA ASP A 202 11.83 -1.33 -5.79
C ASP A 202 12.97 -0.30 -5.85
N ILE A 203 13.90 -0.36 -4.90
CA ILE A 203 15.03 0.57 -4.85
C ILE A 203 16.07 0.27 -5.94
N ALA A 204 16.30 1.23 -6.83
CA ALA A 204 17.28 1.12 -7.88
C ALA A 204 18.72 1.08 -7.32
N TYR A 205 19.61 0.42 -8.08
CA TYR A 205 21.01 0.20 -7.67
C TYR A 205 21.72 1.46 -7.20
N HIS A 206 21.63 2.56 -7.96
CA HIS A 206 22.35 3.79 -7.63
C HIS A 206 21.79 4.47 -6.38
N HIS A 207 20.46 4.58 -6.22
CA HIS A 207 19.84 5.08 -5.00
C HIS A 207 20.28 4.31 -3.76
N ARG A 208 20.39 2.98 -3.89
CA ARG A 208 20.89 2.14 -2.81
C ARG A 208 22.33 2.45 -2.45
N GLN A 209 23.22 2.59 -3.47
CA GLN A 209 24.63 2.89 -3.22
C GLN A 209 24.81 4.27 -2.57
N GLU A 210 24.09 5.27 -3.04
CA GLU A 210 24.13 6.64 -2.50
C GLU A 210 23.65 6.69 -1.05
N ALA A 211 22.54 6.01 -0.73
CA ALA A 211 22.01 5.96 0.63
C ALA A 211 22.96 5.25 1.60
N LEU A 212 23.58 4.13 1.17
CA LEU A 212 24.56 3.41 1.98
C LEU A 212 25.85 4.23 2.20
N ASP A 213 26.35 4.91 1.16
CA ASP A 213 27.51 5.80 1.26
C ASP A 213 27.26 6.98 2.19
N ALA A 214 26.02 7.49 2.19
CA ALA A 214 25.56 8.51 3.15
C ALA A 214 25.39 7.99 4.58
N GLY A 215 25.58 6.69 4.82
CA GLY A 215 25.53 6.09 6.14
C GLY A 215 24.13 5.62 6.58
N LEU A 216 23.15 5.56 5.68
CA LEU A 216 21.80 5.05 5.95
C LEU A 216 21.76 3.53 5.69
N SER A 217 21.31 2.73 6.67
CA SER A 217 21.00 1.32 6.43
C SER A 217 19.71 1.20 5.62
N LEU A 218 19.57 0.14 4.83
CA LEU A 218 18.40 -0.05 3.98
C LEU A 218 17.80 -1.44 4.14
N VAL A 219 16.48 -1.53 4.00
CA VAL A 219 15.76 -2.77 3.76
C VAL A 219 14.97 -2.61 2.47
N SER A 220 15.25 -3.48 1.49
CA SER A 220 14.47 -3.58 0.25
C SER A 220 13.54 -4.78 0.34
N THR A 221 12.23 -4.55 0.31
CA THR A 221 11.19 -5.58 0.46
C THR A 221 10.56 -5.95 -0.87
N ASP A 222 9.77 -7.03 -0.89
CA ASP A 222 8.77 -7.22 -1.95
C ASP A 222 7.65 -6.19 -1.78
N HIS A 223 7.30 -5.52 -2.87
CA HIS A 223 6.31 -4.44 -2.92
C HIS A 223 4.93 -4.92 -2.44
N GLY A 224 4.44 -5.97 -3.06
CA GLY A 224 3.11 -6.47 -2.77
C GLY A 224 3.01 -7.10 -1.36
N GLU A 225 4.05 -7.80 -0.87
CA GLU A 225 4.05 -8.33 0.49
C GLU A 225 3.98 -7.20 1.53
N MET A 226 4.78 -6.14 1.33
CA MET A 226 4.82 -4.99 2.21
C MET A 226 3.46 -4.30 2.31
N GLU A 227 2.84 -3.98 1.20
CA GLU A 227 1.58 -3.24 1.18
C GLU A 227 0.38 -4.09 1.63
N ARG A 228 0.36 -5.40 1.33
CA ARG A 228 -0.67 -6.29 1.85
C ARG A 228 -0.77 -6.29 3.38
N ALA A 229 0.34 -6.10 4.09
CA ALA A 229 0.35 -6.00 5.55
C ALA A 229 -0.50 -4.81 6.06
N SER A 230 -0.73 -3.78 5.25
CA SER A 230 -1.53 -2.61 5.59
C SER A 230 -3.03 -2.75 5.29
N LEU A 231 -3.46 -3.71 4.45
CA LEU A 231 -4.85 -3.87 4.02
C LEU A 231 -5.85 -4.02 5.18
N PRO A 232 -5.53 -4.68 6.30
CA PRO A 232 -6.42 -4.71 7.47
C PRO A 232 -6.78 -3.33 8.03
N ALA A 233 -5.89 -2.34 7.92
CA ALA A 233 -6.18 -0.97 8.32
C ALA A 233 -7.17 -0.30 7.35
N LEU A 234 -6.99 -0.46 6.04
CA LEU A 234 -7.94 0.04 5.03
C LEU A 234 -9.31 -0.60 5.19
N ARG A 235 -9.35 -1.93 5.43
CA ARG A 235 -10.59 -2.64 5.75
C ARG A 235 -11.35 -1.97 6.90
N THR A 236 -10.66 -1.74 8.01
CA THR A 236 -11.24 -1.13 9.20
C THR A 236 -11.84 0.24 8.92
N VAL A 237 -11.13 1.09 8.18
CA VAL A 237 -11.60 2.42 7.79
C VAL A 237 -12.86 2.32 6.93
N ILE A 238 -12.88 1.44 5.91
CA ILE A 238 -14.04 1.28 5.03
C ILE A 238 -15.25 0.76 5.81
N GLU A 239 -15.08 -0.25 6.67
CA GLU A 239 -16.14 -0.79 7.52
C GLU A 239 -16.74 0.30 8.46
N CYS A 240 -15.88 1.10 9.09
CA CYS A 240 -16.33 2.19 9.96
C CYS A 240 -17.11 3.27 9.21
N GLU A 241 -16.67 3.65 8.03
CA GLU A 241 -17.31 4.73 7.26
C GLU A 241 -18.61 4.29 6.56
N THR A 242 -18.66 3.02 6.11
CA THR A 242 -19.80 2.54 5.32
C THR A 242 -20.83 1.76 6.13
N GLY A 243 -20.42 1.13 7.22
CA GLY A 243 -21.25 0.17 7.97
C GLY A 243 -21.52 -1.13 7.21
N LEU A 244 -20.84 -1.37 6.08
CA LEU A 244 -20.96 -2.58 5.29
C LEU A 244 -19.81 -3.55 5.61
N PRO A 245 -20.05 -4.87 5.52
CA PRO A 245 -18.98 -5.85 5.69
C PRO A 245 -17.96 -5.71 4.54
N VAL A 246 -16.67 -5.78 4.88
CA VAL A 246 -15.58 -5.78 3.92
C VAL A 246 -14.85 -7.11 3.97
N LEU A 247 -14.84 -7.84 2.86
CA LEU A 247 -14.23 -9.15 2.72
C LEU A 247 -12.85 -9.00 2.07
N LEU A 248 -11.80 -9.34 2.81
CA LEU A 248 -10.44 -9.34 2.28
C LEU A 248 -10.27 -10.56 1.36
N ILE A 249 -9.87 -10.32 0.12
CA ILE A 249 -9.52 -11.37 -0.84
C ILE A 249 -8.01 -11.61 -0.72
N GLU A 250 -7.66 -12.84 -0.35
CA GLU A 250 -6.26 -13.27 -0.35
C GLU A 250 -5.79 -13.50 -1.80
N GLU A 251 -4.82 -12.71 -2.21
CA GLU A 251 -4.14 -12.88 -3.48
C GLU A 251 -3.01 -13.88 -3.33
N LYS A 252 -2.93 -14.81 -4.25
CA LYS A 252 -1.79 -15.72 -4.31
C LYS A 252 -0.60 -14.96 -4.90
N ASN A 253 0.48 -14.89 -4.13
CA ASN A 253 1.75 -14.44 -4.70
C ASN A 253 2.11 -15.28 -5.92
N ALA A 254 2.67 -14.65 -6.95
CA ALA A 254 3.24 -15.42 -8.05
C ALA A 254 4.26 -16.41 -7.47
N PRO A 255 4.23 -17.70 -7.90
CA PRO A 255 5.19 -18.66 -7.41
C PRO A 255 6.60 -18.18 -7.80
N PHE A 256 7.50 -18.09 -6.83
CA PHE A 256 8.89 -17.77 -7.07
C PHE A 256 9.78 -18.91 -6.58
N THR A 257 10.91 -19.09 -7.25
CA THR A 257 11.94 -20.05 -6.85
C THR A 257 13.19 -19.25 -6.49
N HIS A 258 13.67 -19.37 -5.26
CA HIS A 258 14.96 -18.80 -4.89
C HIS A 258 16.06 -19.50 -5.70
N GLY A 259 16.65 -18.79 -6.67
CA GLY A 259 17.87 -19.23 -7.31
C GLY A 259 19.02 -19.17 -6.29
N ARG A 260 19.65 -20.32 -6.00
CA ARG A 260 20.97 -20.29 -5.38
C ARG A 260 21.98 -19.94 -6.48
N VAL A 261 22.69 -18.85 -6.31
CA VAL A 261 23.89 -18.52 -7.10
C VAL A 261 25.04 -19.36 -6.56
#